data_a5406fcff2d31987a6c6bcd7295ce5ee
#
_entry.id   a5406fcff2d31987a6c6bcd7295ce5ee
#
_cell.length_a   1.000
_cell.length_b   1.000
_cell.length_c   1.000
_cell.angle_alpha   90.00
_cell.angle_beta   90.00
_cell.angle_gamma   90.00
#
_symmetry.space_group_name_H-M   'P 1'
#
loop_
_entity.id
_entity.type
_entity.pdbx_description
1 polymer ?
#
loop_
_entity_poly.entity_id
_entity_poly.type
_entity_poly.pdbx_seq_one_letter_code
_entity_poly.pdbx_strand_id
1 'polypeptide(L)'
;MQDHRDFEEIAPGVFRKFTHLNDLMLVIIDFTGGPMEQPDPYHSHVHEQITYVARGKLKFFIEDEEYSLQEGDTIAIPSGREHTIRTLTTEVRLIDSFSPVREDFL
;
A
#
# COMPACT_ATOMS: atom_id res chain seq x y z
N MET A 1 -14.31 9.51 0.27
CA MET A 1 -13.16 9.28 -0.61
C MET A 1 -13.66 9.29 -2.05
N GLN A 2 -12.77 9.41 -3.04
CA GLN A 2 -13.23 9.56 -4.42
C GLN A 2 -13.94 8.31 -4.96
N ASP A 3 -14.70 8.48 -6.03
CA ASP A 3 -15.32 7.43 -6.81
C ASP A 3 -14.24 6.46 -7.32
N HIS A 4 -14.51 5.17 -7.24
CA HIS A 4 -13.57 4.12 -7.64
C HIS A 4 -13.84 3.57 -9.05
N ARG A 5 -14.53 4.36 -9.89
CA ARG A 5 -14.91 3.94 -11.24
C ARG A 5 -13.72 3.48 -12.09
N ASP A 6 -12.57 4.15 -11.92
CA ASP A 6 -11.35 3.86 -12.67
C ASP A 6 -10.39 2.92 -11.92
N PHE A 7 -10.83 2.38 -10.78
CA PHE A 7 -10.04 1.45 -9.99
C PHE A 7 -10.47 0.02 -10.25
N GLU A 8 -9.56 -0.92 -10.00
CA GLU A 8 -9.87 -2.33 -9.94
C GLU A 8 -10.09 -2.72 -8.48
N GLU A 9 -11.19 -3.39 -8.19
CA GLU A 9 -11.41 -3.95 -6.84
C GLU A 9 -10.65 -5.27 -6.74
N ILE A 10 -9.58 -5.29 -5.96
CA ILE A 10 -8.67 -6.44 -5.86
C ILE A 10 -8.99 -7.36 -4.67
N ALA A 11 -9.80 -6.86 -3.74
CA ALA A 11 -10.34 -7.60 -2.59
C ALA A 11 -11.56 -6.82 -2.10
N PRO A 12 -12.45 -7.40 -1.27
CA PRO A 12 -13.61 -6.66 -0.77
C PRO A 12 -13.19 -5.33 -0.12
N GLY A 13 -13.67 -4.22 -0.67
CA GLY A 13 -13.39 -2.88 -0.15
C GLY A 13 -11.97 -2.37 -0.42
N VAL A 14 -11.18 -3.06 -1.23
CA VAL A 14 -9.81 -2.65 -1.56
C VAL A 14 -9.71 -2.39 -3.06
N PHE A 15 -9.35 -1.17 -3.42
CA PHE A 15 -9.34 -0.68 -4.80
C PHE A 15 -7.95 -0.22 -5.18
N ARG A 16 -7.55 -0.51 -6.42
CA ARG A 16 -6.21 -0.21 -6.90
C ARG A 16 -6.25 0.37 -8.30
N LYS A 17 -5.41 1.35 -8.55
CA LYS A 17 -5.07 1.77 -9.92
C LYS A 17 -3.60 2.15 -9.96
N PHE A 18 -3.00 2.11 -11.15
CA PHE A 18 -1.59 2.41 -11.29
C PHE A 18 -1.28 3.01 -12.64
N THR A 19 -0.10 3.65 -12.70
CA THR A 19 0.53 4.09 -13.94
C THR A 19 2.01 3.75 -13.88
N HIS A 20 2.64 3.52 -15.02
CA HIS A 20 4.03 3.09 -15.02
C HIS A 20 4.78 3.50 -16.29
N LEU A 21 6.08 3.52 -16.17
CA LEU A 21 7.04 3.58 -17.26
C LEU A 21 7.79 2.25 -17.31
N ASN A 22 9.00 2.21 -17.85
CA ASN A 22 9.76 0.95 -17.96
C ASN A 22 10.21 0.42 -16.60
N ASP A 23 10.73 1.30 -15.74
CA ASP A 23 11.38 0.91 -14.49
C ASP A 23 10.73 1.50 -13.25
N LEU A 24 9.66 2.26 -13.42
CA LEU A 24 9.01 2.98 -12.33
C LEU A 24 7.51 2.81 -12.43
N MET A 25 6.88 2.50 -11.30
CA MET A 25 5.43 2.34 -11.20
C MET A 25 4.93 3.11 -10.00
N LEU A 26 3.80 3.80 -10.18
CA LEU A 26 3.08 4.43 -9.08
C LEU A 26 1.71 3.78 -8.95
N VAL A 27 1.39 3.31 -7.74
CA VAL A 27 0.14 2.61 -7.43
C VAL A 27 -0.63 3.40 -6.39
N ILE A 28 -1.91 3.64 -6.64
CA ILE A 28 -2.82 4.16 -5.63
C ILE A 28 -3.66 2.99 -5.15
N ILE A 29 -3.66 2.76 -3.84
CA ILE A 29 -4.48 1.72 -3.25
C ILE A 29 -5.35 2.32 -2.14
N ASP A 30 -6.65 2.06 -2.24
CA ASP A 30 -7.65 2.54 -1.28
C ASP A 30 -8.23 1.37 -0.51
N PHE A 31 -8.16 1.46 0.81
CA PHE A 31 -8.82 0.55 1.75
C PHE A 31 -10.04 1.28 2.29
N THR A 32 -11.23 0.71 2.10
CA THR A 32 -12.48 1.38 2.49
C THR A 32 -13.24 0.66 3.59
N GLY A 33 -12.82 -0.52 3.97
CA GLY A 33 -13.53 -1.36 4.94
C GLY A 33 -12.85 -1.50 6.30
N GLY A 34 -11.90 -0.62 6.61
CA GLY A 34 -11.21 -0.68 7.89
C GLY A 34 -12.07 -0.24 9.07
N PRO A 35 -11.51 -0.27 10.28
CA PRO A 35 -10.16 -0.77 10.59
C PRO A 35 -10.05 -2.29 10.48
N MET A 36 -8.85 -2.78 10.20
CA MET A 36 -8.57 -4.21 10.21
C MET A 36 -8.44 -4.71 11.64
N GLU A 37 -8.97 -5.91 11.92
CA GLU A 37 -8.80 -6.54 13.23
C GLU A 37 -7.40 -7.09 13.42
N GLN A 38 -6.78 -7.54 12.32
CA GLN A 38 -5.44 -8.11 12.30
C GLN A 38 -4.70 -7.61 11.06
N PRO A 39 -3.36 -7.60 11.08
CA PRO A 39 -2.61 -7.30 9.87
C PRO A 39 -2.89 -8.31 8.77
N ASP A 40 -2.75 -7.88 7.52
CA ASP A 40 -2.73 -8.79 6.39
C ASP A 40 -1.51 -9.73 6.50
N PRO A 41 -1.50 -10.86 5.79
CA PRO A 41 -0.33 -11.73 5.76
C PRO A 41 0.91 -10.97 5.28
N TYR A 42 2.08 -11.30 5.86
CA TYR A 42 3.34 -10.76 5.39
C TYR A 42 3.62 -11.20 3.96
N HIS A 43 4.23 -10.31 3.19
CA HIS A 43 4.70 -10.61 1.85
C HIS A 43 6.03 -9.90 1.60
N SER A 44 6.75 -10.34 0.58
CA SER A 44 7.98 -9.70 0.14
C SER A 44 8.06 -9.72 -1.38
N HIS A 45 8.86 -8.83 -1.93
CA HIS A 45 9.10 -8.76 -3.36
C HIS A 45 10.48 -8.14 -3.62
N VAL A 46 11.03 -8.43 -4.78
CA VAL A 46 12.36 -7.90 -5.17
C VAL A 46 12.34 -6.40 -5.40
N HIS A 47 11.16 -5.83 -5.61
CA HIS A 47 10.98 -4.40 -5.89
C HIS A 47 11.31 -3.57 -4.66
N GLU A 48 12.00 -2.45 -4.85
CA GLU A 48 12.05 -1.40 -3.85
C GLU A 48 10.71 -0.68 -3.84
N GLN A 49 10.30 -0.21 -2.67
CA GLN A 49 9.01 0.46 -2.50
C GLN A 49 9.15 1.65 -1.58
N ILE A 50 8.51 2.75 -1.97
CA ILE A 50 8.30 3.90 -1.07
C ILE A 50 6.80 4.13 -1.02
N THR A 51 6.26 4.22 0.20
CA THR A 51 4.83 4.43 0.43
C THR A 51 4.61 5.80 1.06
N TYR A 52 3.66 6.56 0.52
CA TYR A 52 3.17 7.81 1.07
C TYR A 52 1.74 7.60 1.57
N VAL A 53 1.45 8.05 2.79
CA VAL A 53 0.09 7.98 3.34
C VAL A 53 -0.67 9.22 2.94
N ALA A 54 -1.62 9.07 2.03
CA ALA A 54 -2.43 10.18 1.53
C ALA A 54 -3.69 10.40 2.37
N ARG A 55 -4.18 9.37 3.06
CA ARG A 55 -5.38 9.45 3.90
C ARG A 55 -5.35 8.38 4.96
N GLY A 56 -5.84 8.71 6.17
CA GLY A 56 -6.08 7.76 7.24
C GLY A 56 -4.86 7.46 8.08
N LYS A 57 -5.01 6.44 8.92
CA LYS A 57 -3.97 5.99 9.84
C LYS A 57 -3.82 4.49 9.73
N LEU A 58 -2.58 4.02 9.86
CA LEU A 58 -2.29 2.59 9.79
C LEU A 58 -1.03 2.27 10.58
N LYS A 59 -0.85 0.99 10.85
CA LYS A 59 0.43 0.44 11.28
C LYS A 59 1.08 -0.24 10.09
N PHE A 60 2.38 -0.04 9.96
CA PHE A 60 3.20 -0.67 8.93
C PHE A 60 4.22 -1.55 9.63
N PHE A 61 4.37 -2.78 9.17
CA PHE A 61 5.29 -3.74 9.76
C PHE A 61 6.34 -4.12 8.71
N ILE A 62 7.61 -3.95 9.07
CA ILE A 62 8.73 -4.44 8.26
C ILE A 62 9.50 -5.40 9.16
N GLU A 63 9.39 -6.70 8.87
CA GLU A 63 9.95 -7.76 9.70
C GLU A 63 9.48 -7.57 11.15
N ASP A 64 10.38 -7.40 12.12
CA ASP A 64 10.02 -7.24 13.53
C ASP A 64 9.74 -5.81 13.94
N GLU A 65 9.88 -4.84 13.03
CA GLU A 65 9.69 -3.44 13.34
C GLU A 65 8.28 -2.98 13.02
N GLU A 66 7.71 -2.16 13.91
CA GLU A 66 6.37 -1.61 13.76
C GLU A 66 6.45 -0.08 13.68
N TYR A 67 5.70 0.48 12.73
CA TYR A 67 5.64 1.93 12.50
C TYR A 67 4.20 2.38 12.51
N SER A 68 3.88 3.43 13.27
CA SER A 68 2.57 4.07 13.25
C SER A 68 2.62 5.25 12.29
N LEU A 69 1.79 5.19 11.26
CA LEU A 69 1.79 6.19 10.18
C LEU A 69 0.44 6.86 10.05
N GLN A 70 0.47 8.12 9.61
CA GLN A 70 -0.72 8.91 9.33
C GLN A 70 -0.49 9.79 8.11
N GLU A 71 -1.50 10.55 7.72
CA GLU A 71 -1.43 11.43 6.55
C GLU A 71 -0.15 12.25 6.54
N GLY A 72 0.53 12.25 5.41
CA GLY A 72 1.78 12.97 5.20
C GLY A 72 3.03 12.16 5.48
N ASP A 73 2.90 10.99 6.12
CA ASP A 73 4.06 10.16 6.42
C ASP A 73 4.50 9.34 5.22
N THR A 74 5.78 9.00 5.20
CA THR A 74 6.37 8.12 4.20
C THR A 74 7.15 7.00 4.89
N ILE A 75 7.27 5.87 4.19
CA ILE A 75 8.10 4.76 4.65
C ILE A 75 8.79 4.12 3.45
N ALA A 76 10.04 3.73 3.62
CA ALA A 76 10.84 3.07 2.60
C ALA A 76 10.96 1.58 2.93
N ILE A 77 10.66 0.73 1.97
CA ILE A 77 10.73 -0.73 2.12
C ILE A 77 11.80 -1.24 1.17
N PRO A 78 12.97 -1.67 1.71
CA PRO A 78 14.03 -2.22 0.88
C PRO A 78 13.60 -3.51 0.18
N SER A 79 14.27 -3.80 -0.94
CA SER A 79 14.07 -5.05 -1.68
C SER A 79 14.14 -6.26 -0.76
N GLY A 80 13.20 -7.19 -0.90
CA GLY A 80 13.22 -8.48 -0.23
C GLY A 80 12.78 -8.50 1.23
N ARG A 81 12.52 -7.33 1.84
CA ARG A 81 12.10 -7.29 3.25
C ARG A 81 10.61 -7.66 3.36
N GLU A 82 10.31 -8.56 4.27
CA GLU A 82 8.91 -8.95 4.53
C GLU A 82 8.17 -7.81 5.21
N HIS A 83 6.96 -7.50 4.73
CA HIS A 83 6.18 -6.39 5.26
C HIS A 83 4.69 -6.64 5.13
N THR A 84 3.92 -5.92 5.93
CA THR A 84 2.47 -5.90 5.88
C THR A 84 1.94 -4.64 6.55
N ILE A 85 0.63 -4.46 6.50
CA ILE A 85 -0.04 -3.33 7.12
C ILE A 85 -1.25 -3.79 7.93
N ARG A 86 -1.68 -2.89 8.83
CA ARG A 86 -2.97 -2.96 9.51
C ARG A 86 -3.59 -1.57 9.50
N THR A 87 -4.70 -1.41 8.82
CA THR A 87 -5.41 -0.13 8.82
C THR A 87 -6.06 0.13 10.18
N LEU A 88 -6.02 1.38 10.62
CA LEU A 88 -6.59 1.80 11.92
C LEU A 88 -7.83 2.68 11.76
N THR A 89 -8.09 3.18 10.56
CA THR A 89 -9.26 4.01 10.24
C THR A 89 -10.08 3.32 9.15
N THR A 90 -11.33 3.76 8.97
CA THR A 90 -12.22 3.17 7.98
C THR A 90 -11.66 3.30 6.57
N GLU A 91 -11.10 4.47 6.27
CA GLU A 91 -10.51 4.73 4.95
C GLU A 91 -9.02 5.00 5.08
N VAL A 92 -8.23 4.35 4.23
CA VAL A 92 -6.79 4.58 4.11
C VAL A 92 -6.45 4.62 2.62
N ARG A 93 -5.75 5.67 2.20
CA ARG A 93 -5.17 5.74 0.85
C ARG A 93 -3.66 5.72 0.96
N LEU A 94 -3.06 4.77 0.28
CA LEU A 94 -1.62 4.67 0.14
C LEU A 94 -1.23 4.96 -1.31
N ILE A 95 -0.13 5.66 -1.48
CA ILE A 95 0.49 5.87 -2.79
C ILE A 95 1.85 5.19 -2.73
N ASP A 96 1.98 4.11 -3.50
CA ASP A 96 3.17 3.27 -3.51
C ASP A 96 3.96 3.49 -4.80
N SER A 97 5.26 3.74 -4.66
CA SER A 97 6.18 3.80 -5.80
C SER A 97 7.05 2.55 -5.78
N PHE A 98 7.14 1.88 -6.93
CA PHE A 98 7.92 0.64 -7.10
C PHE A 98 8.96 0.78 -8.18
N SER A 99 10.12 0.19 -7.95
CA SER A 99 11.15 -0.02 -8.97
C SER A 99 11.81 -1.38 -8.74
N PRO A 100 11.90 -2.23 -9.76
CA PRO A 100 11.29 -2.10 -11.09
C PRO A 100 9.77 -2.21 -11.05
N VAL A 101 9.16 -2.19 -12.21
CA VAL A 101 7.69 -2.31 -12.34
C VAL A 101 7.21 -3.65 -11.80
N ARG A 102 6.08 -3.63 -11.06
CA ARG A 102 5.40 -4.84 -10.58
C ARG A 102 4.69 -5.50 -11.76
N GLU A 103 5.36 -6.43 -12.43
CA GLU A 103 4.80 -7.13 -13.59
C GLU A 103 3.55 -7.94 -13.22
N ASP A 104 3.46 -8.40 -11.99
CA ASP A 104 2.29 -9.11 -11.47
C ASP A 104 1.03 -8.24 -11.41
N PHE A 105 1.16 -6.92 -11.53
CA PHE A 105 0.02 -6.01 -11.62
C PHE A 105 -0.46 -5.80 -13.06
N LEU A 106 0.39 -6.08 -14.04
CA LEU A 106 0.11 -5.79 -15.46
C LEU A 106 -0.78 -6.85 -16.12
#